data_bf9dedcd1c739e76071da966893477c7
#
_entry.id   bf9dedcd1c739e76071da966893477c7
#
_cell.length_a   1.000
_cell.length_b   1.000
_cell.length_c   1.000
_cell.angle_alpha   90.00
_cell.angle_beta   90.00
_cell.angle_gamma   90.00
#
_symmetry.space_group_name_H-M   'P 1'
#
loop_
_entity.id
_entity.type
_entity.pdbx_description
1 polymer ?
#
loop_
_entity_poly.entity_id
_entity_poly.type
_entity_poly.pdbx_seq_one_letter_code
_entity_poly.pdbx_strand_id
1 'polypeptide(L)'
;MAPAAPVKSLREGTRAQALRTARRCYDHLAGRLGVDLMQALIKDGSITGGDGRHHIDRNGTDRLSAPGRDVDYRLTQDGADRLTRLGVEIQPQDVGTEGLPLRYCVDWTEQAHHLSGPVGRALTKRLIDLRWLKRADRTRAVHVTKQGERKLRTELGVQL
;
A
#
# COMPACT_ATOMS: atom_id res chain seq x y z
N MET A 1 1.36 6.54 21.31
CA MET A 1 0.19 6.19 20.50
C MET A 1 -1.07 6.59 21.26
N ALA A 2 -1.92 7.38 20.66
CA ALA A 2 -3.19 7.73 21.29
C ALA A 2 -4.08 6.49 21.41
N PRO A 3 -4.75 6.27 22.55
CA PRO A 3 -5.66 5.15 22.67
C PRO A 3 -6.82 5.29 21.68
N ALA A 4 -7.22 4.17 21.09
CA ALA A 4 -8.38 4.15 20.20
C ALA A 4 -9.63 4.54 21.01
N ALA A 5 -10.52 5.35 20.42
CA ALA A 5 -11.80 5.66 21.04
C ALA A 5 -12.60 4.38 21.30
N PRO A 6 -13.33 4.28 22.43
CA PRO A 6 -14.12 3.09 22.72
C PRO A 6 -15.20 2.88 21.65
N VAL A 7 -15.35 1.63 21.24
CA VAL A 7 -16.33 1.24 20.23
C VAL A 7 -17.72 1.19 20.90
N LYS A 8 -18.68 1.92 20.33
CA LYS A 8 -20.03 2.05 20.91
C LYS A 8 -21.00 0.94 20.50
N SER A 9 -20.68 0.18 19.43
CA SER A 9 -21.52 -0.91 18.91
C SER A 9 -20.73 -1.92 18.12
N LEU A 10 -21.28 -3.14 17.94
CA LEU A 10 -20.68 -4.17 17.09
C LEU A 10 -20.52 -3.72 15.64
N ARG A 11 -21.50 -2.99 15.10
CA ARG A 11 -21.45 -2.44 13.75
C ARG A 11 -20.32 -1.45 13.57
N GLU A 12 -20.13 -0.59 14.56
CA GLU A 12 -19.06 0.40 14.59
C GLU A 12 -17.70 -0.28 14.70
N GLY A 13 -17.58 -1.33 15.53
CA GLY A 13 -16.38 -2.14 15.67
C GLY A 13 -16.01 -2.86 14.38
N THR A 14 -16.97 -3.45 13.70
CA THR A 14 -16.76 -4.13 12.41
C THR A 14 -16.29 -3.13 11.35
N ARG A 15 -16.89 -1.95 11.30
CA ARG A 15 -16.48 -0.89 10.37
C ARG A 15 -15.05 -0.42 10.66
N ALA A 16 -14.72 -0.17 11.91
CA ALA A 16 -13.38 0.24 12.32
C ALA A 16 -12.33 -0.82 11.96
N GLN A 17 -12.66 -2.09 12.19
CA GLN A 17 -11.77 -3.20 11.84
C GLN A 17 -11.55 -3.30 10.33
N ALA A 18 -12.60 -3.16 9.53
CA ALA A 18 -12.50 -3.17 8.07
C ALA A 18 -11.59 -2.05 7.57
N LEU A 19 -11.72 -0.84 8.12
CA LEU A 19 -10.88 0.30 7.76
C LEU A 19 -9.41 0.10 8.12
N ARG A 20 -9.12 -0.59 9.23
CA ARG A 20 -7.75 -0.92 9.63
C ARG A 20 -7.15 -1.98 8.72
N THR A 21 -7.93 -2.96 8.30
CA THR A 21 -7.46 -4.07 7.48
C THR A 21 -7.13 -3.61 6.07
N ALA A 22 -8.05 -2.92 5.42
CA ALA A 22 -7.81 -2.38 4.08
C ALA A 22 -8.71 -1.17 3.84
N ARG A 23 -8.11 -0.08 3.41
CA ARG A 23 -8.82 1.15 3.07
C ARG A 23 -8.08 1.90 1.98
N ARG A 24 -8.74 2.88 1.40
CA ARG A 24 -8.09 3.83 0.51
C ARG A 24 -7.68 5.07 1.30
N CYS A 25 -6.45 5.49 1.11
CA CYS A 25 -5.97 6.80 1.53
C CYS A 25 -6.03 7.68 0.28
N TYR A 26 -7.13 8.43 0.12
CA TYR A 26 -7.42 9.18 -1.10
C TYR A 26 -7.66 8.24 -2.30
N ASP A 27 -6.64 8.02 -3.11
CA ASP A 27 -6.70 7.26 -4.36
C ASP A 27 -5.79 6.02 -4.37
N HIS A 28 -5.15 5.72 -3.25
CA HIS A 28 -4.24 4.58 -3.12
C HIS A 28 -4.58 3.73 -1.89
N LEU A 29 -4.09 2.51 -1.91
CA LEU A 29 -4.38 1.52 -0.88
C LEU A 29 -3.59 1.81 0.39
N ALA A 30 -4.25 1.73 1.53
CA ALA A 30 -3.69 1.98 2.86
C ALA A 30 -4.13 0.89 3.85
N GLY A 31 -3.80 1.07 5.12
CA GLY A 31 -4.06 0.09 6.15
C GLY A 31 -3.12 -1.10 6.04
N ARG A 32 -3.44 -2.17 6.73
CA ARG A 32 -2.61 -3.37 6.76
C ARG A 32 -2.33 -3.93 5.37
N LEU A 33 -3.35 -3.99 4.51
CA LEU A 33 -3.17 -4.50 3.15
C LEU A 33 -2.21 -3.62 2.33
N GLY A 34 -2.33 -2.29 2.44
CA GLY A 34 -1.41 -1.37 1.75
C GLY A 34 0.03 -1.54 2.23
N VAL A 35 0.22 -1.69 3.53
CA VAL A 35 1.54 -1.95 4.14
C VAL A 35 2.08 -3.32 3.72
N ASP A 36 1.25 -4.37 3.77
CA ASP A 36 1.66 -5.72 3.39
C ASP A 36 2.03 -5.81 1.91
N LEU A 37 1.32 -5.09 1.05
CA LEU A 37 1.64 -5.00 -0.37
C LEU A 37 2.99 -4.33 -0.59
N MET A 38 3.25 -3.22 0.10
CA MET A 38 4.55 -2.54 0.04
C MET A 38 5.69 -3.45 0.52
N GLN A 39 5.49 -4.16 1.62
CA GLN A 39 6.47 -5.11 2.15
C GLN A 39 6.76 -6.23 1.16
N ALA A 40 5.73 -6.76 0.50
CA ALA A 40 5.91 -7.81 -0.50
C ALA A 40 6.74 -7.32 -1.68
N LEU A 41 6.50 -6.11 -2.16
CA LEU A 41 7.25 -5.51 -3.26
C LEU A 41 8.70 -5.18 -2.88
N ILE A 42 8.94 -4.82 -1.63
CA ILE A 42 10.31 -4.64 -1.12
C ILE A 42 11.02 -5.99 -1.04
N LYS A 43 10.35 -6.99 -0.49
CA LYS A 43 10.93 -8.33 -0.28
C LYS A 43 11.32 -8.99 -1.60
N ASP A 44 10.54 -8.80 -2.65
CA ASP A 44 10.84 -9.42 -3.96
C ASP A 44 11.81 -8.62 -4.84
N GLY A 45 12.28 -7.48 -4.36
CA GLY A 45 13.22 -6.63 -5.08
C GLY A 45 12.58 -5.68 -6.09
N SER A 46 11.26 -5.58 -6.12
CA SER A 46 10.56 -4.61 -6.98
C SER A 46 10.76 -3.18 -6.49
N ILE A 47 10.86 -2.98 -5.19
CA ILE A 47 11.11 -1.68 -4.55
C ILE A 47 12.40 -1.76 -3.74
N THR A 48 13.24 -0.73 -3.88
CA THR A 48 14.48 -0.57 -3.11
C THR A 48 14.46 0.77 -2.37
N GLY A 49 15.39 0.96 -1.44
CA GLY A 49 15.61 2.23 -0.75
C GLY A 49 15.27 2.23 0.73
N GLY A 50 14.44 1.30 1.21
CA GLY A 50 14.06 1.22 2.60
C GLY A 50 13.38 -0.08 2.97
N ASP A 51 13.02 -0.21 4.25
CA ASP A 51 12.43 -1.44 4.80
C ASP A 51 10.90 -1.38 4.96
N GLY A 52 10.27 -0.28 4.56
CA GLY A 52 8.82 -0.12 4.65
C GLY A 52 8.30 0.21 6.04
N ARG A 53 9.17 0.44 7.02
CA ARG A 53 8.79 0.69 8.41
C ARG A 53 9.05 2.14 8.79
N HIS A 54 8.20 2.66 9.69
CA HIS A 54 8.41 3.97 10.27
C HIS A 54 9.30 3.85 11.52
N HIS A 55 10.45 4.49 11.47
CA HIS A 55 11.44 4.47 12.56
C HIS A 55 11.38 5.76 13.36
N ILE A 56 10.70 5.72 14.49
CA ILE A 56 10.52 6.87 15.39
C ILE A 56 11.87 7.37 15.95
N ASP A 57 12.83 6.46 16.10
CA ASP A 57 14.13 6.74 16.73
C ASP A 57 15.11 7.46 15.79
N ARG A 58 14.81 7.56 14.51
CA ARG A 58 15.64 8.29 13.55
C ARG A 58 15.28 9.77 13.57
N ASN A 59 16.28 10.63 13.38
CA ASN A 59 16.09 12.08 13.26
C ASN A 59 15.42 12.43 11.93
N GLY A 60 14.24 11.85 11.71
CA GLY A 60 13.48 12.06 10.51
C GLY A 60 12.39 13.12 10.66
N THR A 61 11.85 13.56 9.54
CA THR A 61 10.77 14.54 9.48
C THR A 61 9.40 13.90 9.21
N ASP A 62 9.37 12.61 8.87
CA ASP A 62 8.15 11.91 8.54
C ASP A 62 7.21 11.78 9.73
N ARG A 63 5.93 12.05 9.49
CA ARG A 63 4.88 12.01 10.51
C ARG A 63 3.81 10.99 10.13
N LEU A 64 3.17 10.40 11.13
CA LEU A 64 2.03 9.50 10.93
C LEU A 64 0.91 10.23 10.20
N SER A 65 0.18 9.51 9.36
CA SER A 65 -0.94 10.02 8.57
C SER A 65 -0.56 11.09 7.55
N ALA A 66 0.68 11.11 7.09
CA ALA A 66 1.18 12.13 6.18
C ALA A 66 2.05 11.52 5.09
N PRO A 67 2.18 12.19 3.94
CA PRO A 67 3.17 11.82 2.94
C PRO A 67 4.58 11.84 3.53
N GLY A 68 5.38 10.82 3.20
CA GLY A 68 6.74 10.68 3.69
C GLY A 68 7.77 11.31 2.75
N ARG A 69 8.91 11.69 3.32
CA ARG A 69 10.04 12.29 2.60
C ARG A 69 11.40 11.72 2.98
N ASP A 70 11.48 11.03 4.12
CA ASP A 70 12.78 10.63 4.70
C ASP A 70 13.40 9.44 3.98
N VAL A 71 12.63 8.65 3.23
CA VAL A 71 13.11 7.45 2.56
C VAL A 71 13.00 7.61 1.04
N ASP A 72 14.08 7.30 0.34
CA ASP A 72 14.15 7.37 -1.13
C ASP A 72 13.82 6.01 -1.74
N TYR A 73 12.54 5.66 -1.73
CA TYR A 73 12.08 4.44 -2.37
C TYR A 73 12.13 4.55 -3.88
N ARG A 74 12.55 3.48 -4.54
CA ARG A 74 12.63 3.40 -5.98
C ARG A 74 12.05 2.09 -6.50
N LEU A 75 11.30 2.18 -7.61
CA LEU A 75 10.83 1.02 -8.34
C LEU A 75 11.93 0.57 -9.29
N THR A 76 12.36 -0.68 -9.15
CA THR A 76 13.38 -1.25 -10.04
C THR A 76 12.81 -1.55 -11.42
N GLN A 77 13.68 -1.79 -12.41
CA GLN A 77 13.23 -2.20 -13.74
C GLN A 77 12.45 -3.51 -13.66
N ASP A 78 12.91 -4.48 -12.87
CA ASP A 78 12.20 -5.74 -12.65
C ASP A 78 10.83 -5.51 -12.02
N GLY A 79 10.74 -4.59 -11.06
CA GLY A 79 9.49 -4.19 -10.45
C GLY A 79 8.53 -3.54 -11.45
N ALA A 80 9.04 -2.63 -12.28
CA ALA A 80 8.25 -2.00 -13.33
C ALA A 80 7.74 -3.01 -14.35
N ASP A 81 8.59 -3.94 -14.79
CA ASP A 81 8.21 -4.99 -15.72
C ASP A 81 7.13 -5.90 -15.13
N ARG A 82 7.28 -6.26 -13.88
CA ARG A 82 6.32 -7.09 -13.16
C ARG A 82 4.94 -6.42 -13.05
N LEU A 83 4.90 -5.16 -12.64
CA LEU A 83 3.66 -4.41 -12.52
C LEU A 83 3.03 -4.14 -13.88
N THR A 84 3.83 -3.88 -14.91
CA THR A 84 3.35 -3.69 -16.28
C THR A 84 2.71 -4.98 -16.81
N ARG A 85 3.29 -6.14 -16.55
CA ARG A 85 2.70 -7.43 -16.93
C ARG A 85 1.36 -7.67 -16.23
N LEU A 86 1.19 -7.16 -15.03
CA LEU A 86 -0.09 -7.21 -14.32
C LEU A 86 -1.12 -6.25 -14.91
N GLY A 87 -0.68 -5.33 -15.76
CA GLY A 87 -1.54 -4.31 -16.37
C GLY A 87 -1.60 -3.00 -15.61
N VAL A 88 -0.67 -2.78 -14.68
CA VAL A 88 -0.52 -1.49 -14.00
C VAL A 88 0.04 -0.45 -14.99
N GLU A 89 -0.58 0.70 -15.08
CA GLU A 89 -0.17 1.78 -15.98
C GLU A 89 1.08 2.48 -15.47
N ILE A 90 2.23 1.96 -15.85
CA ILE A 90 3.55 2.53 -15.61
C ILE A 90 4.26 2.64 -16.95
N GLN A 91 5.03 3.71 -17.14
CA GLN A 91 5.85 3.86 -18.33
C GLN A 91 7.24 3.25 -18.05
N PRO A 92 7.53 2.03 -18.54
CA PRO A 92 8.80 1.36 -18.23
C PRO A 92 10.03 2.16 -18.67
N GLN A 93 9.90 2.97 -19.71
CA GLN A 93 10.97 3.84 -20.19
C GLN A 93 11.32 4.97 -19.21
N ASP A 94 10.45 5.28 -18.28
CA ASP A 94 10.72 6.30 -17.28
C ASP A 94 11.56 5.78 -16.10
N VAL A 95 11.79 4.47 -16.07
CA VAL A 95 12.63 3.83 -15.07
C VAL A 95 14.08 3.95 -15.51
N GLY A 96 14.80 4.91 -14.95
CA GLY A 96 16.24 5.06 -15.22
C GLY A 96 17.09 3.98 -14.55
N THR A 97 18.41 4.08 -14.70
CA THR A 97 19.34 3.15 -14.07
C THR A 97 19.24 3.10 -12.57
N GLU A 98 18.81 4.20 -11.94
CA GLU A 98 18.61 4.31 -10.50
C GLU A 98 17.22 3.91 -10.03
N GLY A 99 16.32 3.54 -10.94
CA GLY A 99 14.93 3.23 -10.65
C GLY A 99 14.02 4.44 -10.68
N LEU A 100 12.71 4.19 -10.72
CA LEU A 100 11.70 5.23 -10.72
C LEU A 100 11.42 5.70 -9.28
N PRO A 101 11.57 7.00 -8.98
CA PRO A 101 11.25 7.50 -7.64
C PRO A 101 9.78 7.23 -7.28
N LEU A 102 9.57 6.75 -6.07
CA LEU A 102 8.24 6.43 -5.55
C LEU A 102 7.85 7.38 -4.42
N ARG A 103 6.55 7.60 -4.29
CA ARG A 103 5.98 8.30 -3.14
C ARG A 103 5.36 7.31 -2.17
N TYR A 104 5.36 7.65 -0.90
CA TYR A 104 4.77 6.84 0.14
C TYR A 104 4.11 7.72 1.19
N CYS A 105 3.19 7.12 1.94
CA CYS A 105 2.62 7.71 3.14
C CYS A 105 3.03 6.87 4.35
N VAL A 106 3.05 7.51 5.51
CA VAL A 106 3.25 6.82 6.79
C VAL A 106 1.89 6.41 7.32
N ASP A 107 1.59 5.12 7.31
CA ASP A 107 0.31 4.62 7.78
C ASP A 107 0.21 4.72 9.30
N TRP A 108 -0.82 5.38 9.80
CA TRP A 108 -0.96 5.63 11.22
C TRP A 108 -1.37 4.38 12.00
N THR A 109 -2.12 3.46 11.38
CA THR A 109 -2.57 2.23 12.06
C THR A 109 -1.46 1.20 12.20
N GLU A 110 -0.58 1.11 11.21
CA GLU A 110 0.48 0.10 11.14
C GLU A 110 1.85 0.64 11.50
N GLN A 111 1.99 1.96 11.62
CA GLN A 111 3.28 2.65 11.82
C GLN A 111 4.34 2.16 10.82
N ALA A 112 3.92 2.07 9.58
CA ALA A 112 4.72 1.57 8.47
C ALA A 112 4.34 2.33 7.20
N HIS A 113 5.04 2.07 6.11
CA HIS A 113 4.83 2.80 4.87
C HIS A 113 3.91 2.05 3.92
N HIS A 114 3.05 2.79 3.23
CA HIS A 114 2.30 2.28 2.08
C HIS A 114 2.57 3.15 0.86
N LEU A 115 2.54 2.51 -0.31
CA LEU A 115 2.83 3.17 -1.57
C LEU A 115 1.75 4.19 -1.90
N SER A 116 2.16 5.38 -2.31
CA SER A 116 1.27 6.47 -2.72
C SER A 116 1.70 7.02 -4.09
N GLY A 117 1.18 8.17 -4.45
CA GLY A 117 1.52 8.83 -5.70
C GLY A 117 1.05 8.08 -6.94
N PRO A 118 1.62 8.39 -8.12
CA PRO A 118 1.15 7.83 -9.39
C PRO A 118 1.18 6.29 -9.44
N VAL A 119 2.25 5.66 -8.95
CA VAL A 119 2.38 4.19 -8.97
C VAL A 119 1.40 3.57 -7.97
N GLY A 120 1.27 4.12 -6.78
CA GLY A 120 0.32 3.61 -5.78
C GLY A 120 -1.12 3.71 -6.27
N ARG A 121 -1.47 4.79 -6.93
CA ARG A 121 -2.78 5.00 -7.54
C ARG A 121 -3.04 4.01 -8.69
N ALA A 122 -2.08 3.87 -9.60
CA ALA A 122 -2.20 2.97 -10.75
C ALA A 122 -2.34 1.52 -10.30
N LEU A 123 -1.56 1.10 -9.31
CA LEU A 123 -1.63 -0.25 -8.74
C LEU A 123 -3.00 -0.50 -8.10
N THR A 124 -3.46 0.42 -7.26
CA THR A 124 -4.77 0.30 -6.61
C THR A 124 -5.89 0.20 -7.63
N LYS A 125 -5.89 1.06 -8.64
CA LYS A 125 -6.87 1.04 -9.72
C LYS A 125 -6.87 -0.32 -10.43
N ARG A 126 -5.70 -0.85 -10.76
CA ARG A 126 -5.61 -2.13 -11.44
C ARG A 126 -6.14 -3.29 -10.60
N LEU A 127 -5.83 -3.33 -9.31
CA LEU A 127 -6.32 -4.38 -8.41
C LEU A 127 -7.85 -4.35 -8.29
N ILE A 128 -8.45 -3.17 -8.32
CA ILE A 128 -9.91 -3.00 -8.33
C ILE A 128 -10.47 -3.45 -9.68
N ASP A 129 -9.86 -3.05 -10.80
CA ASP A 129 -10.30 -3.43 -12.15
C ASP A 129 -10.23 -4.96 -12.36
N LEU A 130 -9.23 -5.61 -11.78
CA LEU A 130 -9.08 -7.06 -11.80
C LEU A 130 -10.08 -7.78 -10.87
N ARG A 131 -10.82 -7.03 -10.07
CA ARG A 131 -11.73 -7.56 -9.04
C ARG A 131 -11.04 -8.40 -7.97
N TRP A 132 -9.77 -8.12 -7.74
CA TRP A 132 -9.06 -8.65 -6.58
C TRP A 132 -9.43 -7.88 -5.32
N LEU A 133 -9.78 -6.60 -5.51
CA LEU A 133 -10.30 -5.72 -4.47
C LEU A 133 -11.66 -5.18 -4.87
N LYS A 134 -12.53 -4.99 -3.89
CA LYS A 134 -13.85 -4.39 -4.07
C LYS A 134 -14.02 -3.23 -3.09
N ARG A 135 -14.48 -2.09 -3.59
CA ARG A 135 -14.77 -0.93 -2.74
C ARG A 135 -16.03 -1.17 -1.93
N ALA A 136 -16.02 -0.78 -0.66
CA ALA A 136 -17.24 -0.72 0.13
C ALA A 136 -18.07 0.52 -0.27
N ASP A 137 -19.41 0.39 -0.24
CA ASP A 137 -20.30 1.38 -0.84
C ASP A 137 -20.29 2.75 -0.14
N ARG A 138 -20.05 2.81 1.16
CA ARG A 138 -20.21 4.05 1.95
C ARG A 138 -19.00 4.40 2.81
N THR A 139 -17.90 3.70 2.65
CA THR A 139 -16.68 3.96 3.43
C THR A 139 -15.47 3.91 2.53
N ARG A 140 -14.31 4.25 3.09
CA ARG A 140 -13.03 4.06 2.40
C ARG A 140 -12.53 2.61 2.46
N ALA A 141 -13.25 1.73 3.15
CA ALA A 141 -12.86 0.33 3.29
C ALA A 141 -12.83 -0.35 1.91
N VAL A 142 -11.93 -1.31 1.80
CA VAL A 142 -11.73 -2.12 0.61
C VAL A 142 -11.77 -3.58 1.07
N HIS A 143 -12.48 -4.41 0.34
CA HIS A 143 -12.56 -5.83 0.62
C HIS A 143 -11.71 -6.62 -0.36
N VAL A 144 -10.97 -7.59 0.14
CA VAL A 144 -10.24 -8.54 -0.70
C VAL A 144 -11.22 -9.64 -1.10
N THR A 145 -11.39 -9.86 -2.40
CA THR A 145 -12.23 -10.95 -2.89
C THR A 145 -11.51 -12.28 -2.71
N LYS A 146 -12.25 -13.41 -2.82
CA LYS A 146 -11.62 -14.74 -2.76
C LYS A 146 -10.58 -14.92 -3.85
N GLN A 147 -10.88 -14.46 -5.06
CA GLN A 147 -9.91 -14.45 -6.16
C GLN A 147 -8.72 -13.56 -5.83
N GLY A 148 -8.98 -12.38 -5.27
CA GLY A 148 -7.95 -11.42 -4.88
C GLY A 148 -7.02 -11.99 -3.83
N GLU A 149 -7.54 -12.66 -2.82
CA GLU A 149 -6.72 -13.30 -1.78
C GLU A 149 -5.72 -14.29 -2.39
N ARG A 150 -6.20 -15.17 -3.25
CA ARG A 150 -5.36 -16.14 -3.95
C ARG A 150 -4.34 -15.46 -4.86
N LYS A 151 -4.78 -14.50 -5.67
CA LYS A 151 -3.94 -13.82 -6.66
C LYS A 151 -2.90 -12.88 -6.02
N LEU A 152 -3.27 -12.15 -5.00
CA LEU A 152 -2.30 -11.32 -4.27
C LEU A 152 -1.18 -12.16 -3.67
N ARG A 153 -1.54 -13.33 -3.15
CA ARG A 153 -0.55 -14.27 -2.61
C ARG A 153 0.34 -14.85 -3.71
N THR A 154 -0.23 -15.34 -4.81
CA THR A 154 0.53 -16.04 -5.85
C THR A 154 1.26 -15.09 -6.80
N GLU A 155 0.67 -13.96 -7.16
CA GLU A 155 1.25 -13.03 -8.14
C GLU A 155 2.14 -11.96 -7.51
N LEU A 156 1.83 -11.53 -6.29
CA LEU A 156 2.54 -10.44 -5.63
C LEU A 156 3.20 -10.84 -4.31
N GLY A 157 3.02 -12.06 -3.86
CA GLY A 157 3.64 -12.54 -2.62
C GLY A 157 3.10 -11.89 -1.35
N VAL A 158 1.90 -11.31 -1.41
CA VAL A 158 1.28 -10.68 -0.24
C VAL A 158 0.82 -11.76 0.73
N GLN A 159 1.22 -11.62 1.98
CA GLN A 159 0.82 -12.52 3.07
C GLN A 159 -0.51 -12.01 3.65
N LEU A 160 -1.56 -12.78 3.49
CA LEU A 160 -2.90 -12.46 3.98
C LEU A 160 -3.34 -13.43 5.08
#